data_5520c48221fc89799aa1b378a653c207
#
_entry.id   5520c48221fc89799aa1b378a653c207
#
_cell.length_a   1.000
_cell.length_b   1.000
_cell.length_c   1.000
_cell.angle_alpha   90.00
_cell.angle_beta   90.00
_cell.angle_gamma   90.00
#
_symmetry.space_group_name_H-M   'P 1'
#
loop_
_entity.id
_entity.type
_entity.pdbx_description
1 polymer ?
#
loop_
_entity_poly.entity_id
_entity_poly.type
_entity_poly.pdbx_seq_one_letter_code
_entity_poly.pdbx_strand_id
1 'polypeptide(L)'
;MQNWKIKLSLFLNYFVFAILLNSSGIVILQVQNTFGIKPDSASWIDPCKDISIAAMSFLVASYITRIGYKKAMLVALGFIAAICFIMTFAASFFATKLLFVATGASFALIKMSVYSTLGIVTKNDKEHISLMNFLESFFMVGNLAGYFIFSYFIKKDTVPGSTHWFQVYYVLGAISLIAFTLLLTAPLDESSVKNTNDTRPLLQQFGDMFKLMAAPIVLVFIVSAFFYVLIEQSIQNFLPTFYNKVLLISAALSVQMTSILAGSTALGRFLAGILLRKLNWFAVLTSCLLIASGVILATMPVIKQFMANYKGTGINQLKDVPWVAFVFPLIGLVLAPIYPAINSIILSSLPKQKHGQMSGLIIIFSALGGSTGSVIMGVLFEGGGGLTAMYFALIPIAILLTALYFFRSLQKKGLAKANLSSPMPMQDGIV
;
A
#
# COMPACT_ATOMS: atom_id res chain seq x y z
N MET A 1 10.32 0.00 -31.85
CA MET A 1 11.38 -0.47 -30.92
C MET A 1 11.98 0.64 -30.02
N GLN A 2 11.62 1.91 -30.23
CA GLN A 2 12.30 3.05 -29.59
C GLN A 2 12.03 3.23 -28.09
N ASN A 3 10.94 2.67 -27.54
CA ASN A 3 10.51 2.94 -26.15
C ASN A 3 10.78 1.80 -25.15
N TRP A 4 11.49 0.73 -25.54
CA TRP A 4 11.69 -0.42 -24.65
C TRP A 4 12.54 -0.08 -23.41
N LYS A 5 13.56 0.78 -23.58
CA LYS A 5 14.42 1.22 -22.47
C LYS A 5 13.63 2.00 -21.43
N ILE A 6 12.72 2.89 -21.88
CA ILE A 6 11.82 3.62 -20.98
C ILE A 6 10.90 2.65 -20.25
N LYS A 7 10.23 1.77 -21.00
CA LYS A 7 9.31 0.77 -20.40
C LYS A 7 10.02 -0.10 -19.38
N LEU A 8 11.21 -0.62 -19.72
CA LEU A 8 12.01 -1.44 -18.79
C LEU A 8 12.44 -0.64 -17.55
N SER A 9 12.86 0.62 -17.72
CA SER A 9 13.20 1.49 -16.59
C SER A 9 11.99 1.72 -15.67
N LEU A 10 10.79 1.97 -16.24
CA LEU A 10 9.57 2.13 -15.46
C LEU A 10 9.23 0.85 -14.66
N PHE A 11 9.39 -0.33 -15.25
CA PHE A 11 9.20 -1.60 -14.57
C PHE A 11 10.18 -1.79 -13.41
N LEU A 12 11.47 -1.54 -13.63
CA LEU A 12 12.48 -1.65 -12.58
C LEU A 12 12.25 -0.63 -11.46
N ASN A 13 11.82 0.59 -11.79
CA ASN A 13 11.40 1.57 -10.81
C ASN A 13 10.31 1.01 -9.90
N TYR A 14 9.23 0.51 -10.49
CA TYR A 14 8.09 -0.03 -9.74
C TYR A 14 8.47 -1.24 -8.92
N PHE A 15 9.32 -2.10 -9.45
CA PHE A 15 9.82 -3.28 -8.75
C PHE A 15 10.60 -2.91 -7.49
N VAL A 16 11.58 -2.01 -7.60
CA VAL A 16 12.42 -1.64 -6.44
C VAL A 16 11.62 -0.87 -5.38
N PHE A 17 10.75 0.05 -5.84
CA PHE A 17 9.91 0.78 -4.89
C PHE A 17 8.84 -0.11 -4.24
N ALA A 18 8.35 -1.14 -4.92
CA ALA A 18 7.47 -2.14 -4.30
C ALA A 18 8.15 -2.85 -3.14
N ILE A 19 9.41 -3.26 -3.32
CA ILE A 19 10.19 -3.90 -2.25
C ILE A 19 10.39 -2.92 -1.08
N LEU A 20 10.86 -1.71 -1.35
CA LEU A 20 11.16 -0.72 -0.31
C LEU A 20 9.92 -0.31 0.48
N LEU A 21 8.80 -0.03 -0.20
CA LEU A 21 7.56 0.41 0.43
C LEU A 21 6.91 -0.66 1.31
N ASN A 22 6.93 -1.91 0.83
CA ASN A 22 6.26 -3.01 1.52
C ASN A 22 7.19 -3.75 2.50
N SER A 23 8.46 -3.30 2.64
CA SER A 23 9.39 -3.86 3.61
C SER A 23 9.18 -3.34 5.04
N SER A 24 8.28 -2.38 5.29
CA SER A 24 8.08 -1.77 6.61
C SER A 24 7.84 -2.82 7.71
N GLY A 25 6.97 -3.79 7.51
CA GLY A 25 6.73 -4.86 8.47
C GLY A 25 7.96 -5.75 8.75
N ILE A 26 8.74 -6.04 7.71
CA ILE A 26 9.99 -6.79 7.84
C ILE A 26 10.99 -5.99 8.67
N VAL A 27 11.14 -4.71 8.34
CA VAL A 27 12.09 -3.81 9.00
C VAL A 27 11.66 -3.52 10.44
N ILE A 28 10.36 -3.36 10.72
CA ILE A 28 9.81 -3.26 12.08
C ILE A 28 10.24 -4.48 12.92
N LEU A 29 10.13 -5.69 12.38
CA LEU A 29 10.61 -6.88 13.07
C LEU A 29 12.13 -6.84 13.28
N GLN A 30 12.90 -6.48 12.24
CA GLN A 30 14.37 -6.54 12.30
C GLN A 30 14.95 -5.48 13.26
N VAL A 31 14.42 -4.26 13.31
CA VAL A 31 14.91 -3.25 14.28
C VAL A 31 14.61 -3.66 15.72
N GLN A 32 13.50 -4.37 15.98
CA GLN A 32 13.23 -4.95 17.29
C GLN A 32 14.28 -6.01 17.67
N ASN A 33 14.60 -6.89 16.74
CA ASN A 33 15.56 -7.98 17.00
C ASN A 33 17.02 -7.51 17.04
N THR A 34 17.39 -6.54 16.21
CA THR A 34 18.77 -6.03 16.09
C THR A 34 19.12 -5.02 17.18
N PHE A 35 18.22 -4.06 17.43
CA PHE A 35 18.49 -2.93 18.33
C PHE A 35 17.74 -2.99 19.65
N GLY A 36 16.94 -4.04 19.89
CA GLY A 36 16.10 -4.15 21.11
C GLY A 36 15.01 -3.08 21.20
N ILE A 37 14.62 -2.49 20.06
CA ILE A 37 13.60 -1.44 20.02
C ILE A 37 12.23 -2.04 20.34
N LYS A 38 11.48 -1.37 21.18
CA LYS A 38 10.11 -1.77 21.53
C LYS A 38 9.16 -1.67 20.32
N PRO A 39 8.10 -2.52 20.25
CA PRO A 39 7.15 -2.51 19.14
C PRO A 39 6.48 -1.16 18.89
N ASP A 40 6.14 -0.40 19.95
CA ASP A 40 5.57 0.94 19.88
C ASP A 40 6.49 1.92 19.12
N SER A 41 7.76 1.93 19.50
CA SER A 41 8.78 2.80 18.87
C SER A 41 9.13 2.35 17.45
N ALA A 42 9.18 1.04 17.19
CA ALA A 42 9.46 0.50 15.87
C ALA A 42 8.32 0.79 14.87
N SER A 43 7.06 0.86 15.34
CA SER A 43 5.89 1.14 14.51
C SER A 43 5.93 2.50 13.80
N TRP A 44 6.73 3.46 14.32
CA TRP A 44 6.91 4.78 13.70
C TRP A 44 7.65 4.78 12.36
N ILE A 45 8.23 3.64 11.97
CA ILE A 45 8.84 3.47 10.63
C ILE A 45 7.81 3.69 9.53
N ASP A 46 6.60 3.16 9.69
CA ASP A 46 5.54 3.25 8.68
C ASP A 46 5.00 4.69 8.52
N PRO A 47 4.66 5.43 9.60
CA PRO A 47 4.38 6.86 9.52
C PRO A 47 5.45 7.69 8.82
N CYS A 48 6.75 7.41 9.05
CA CYS A 48 7.84 8.09 8.35
C CYS A 48 7.72 7.97 6.83
N LYS A 49 7.33 6.81 6.33
CA LYS A 49 7.07 6.56 4.90
C LYS A 49 5.80 7.25 4.42
N ASP A 50 4.66 6.99 5.05
CA ASP A 50 3.35 7.37 4.56
C ASP A 50 3.11 8.88 4.61
N ILE A 51 3.53 9.54 5.70
CA ILE A 51 3.46 11.01 5.82
C ILE A 51 4.35 11.66 4.76
N SER A 52 5.53 11.09 4.48
CA SER A 52 6.43 11.59 3.45
C SER A 52 5.85 11.42 2.04
N ILE A 53 5.15 10.31 1.76
CA ILE A 53 4.40 10.12 0.50
C ILE A 53 3.34 11.22 0.37
N ALA A 54 2.51 11.42 1.39
CA ALA A 54 1.44 12.39 1.36
C ALA A 54 1.95 13.82 1.17
N ALA A 55 2.94 14.23 1.99
CA ALA A 55 3.52 15.58 1.93
C ALA A 55 4.19 15.84 0.58
N MET A 56 5.01 14.90 0.09
CA MET A 56 5.73 15.06 -1.17
C MET A 56 4.80 15.00 -2.38
N SER A 57 3.82 14.09 -2.39
CA SER A 57 2.83 14.03 -3.47
C SER A 57 2.13 15.37 -3.66
N PHE A 58 1.84 16.03 -2.58
CA PHE A 58 1.23 17.35 -2.57
C PHE A 58 2.16 18.43 -3.10
N LEU A 59 3.39 18.52 -2.57
CA LEU A 59 4.38 19.51 -3.01
C LEU A 59 4.71 19.35 -4.50
N VAL A 60 4.84 18.12 -4.97
CA VAL A 60 5.29 17.79 -6.31
C VAL A 60 4.20 17.98 -7.36
N ALA A 61 2.93 17.79 -7.01
CA ALA A 61 1.80 17.89 -7.95
C ALA A 61 1.82 19.19 -8.78
N SER A 62 2.23 20.29 -8.15
CA SER A 62 2.29 21.61 -8.82
C SER A 62 3.60 21.90 -9.56
N TYR A 63 4.68 21.19 -9.26
CA TYR A 63 6.00 21.48 -9.82
C TYR A 63 6.51 20.44 -10.80
N ILE A 64 5.92 19.25 -10.83
CA ILE A 64 6.43 18.12 -11.60
C ILE A 64 6.47 18.37 -13.11
N THR A 65 5.47 19.10 -13.63
CA THR A 65 5.41 19.50 -15.04
C THR A 65 6.51 20.50 -15.40
N ARG A 66 6.95 21.35 -14.46
CA ARG A 66 8.04 22.32 -14.65
C ARG A 66 9.40 21.64 -14.59
N ILE A 67 9.60 20.70 -13.66
CA ILE A 67 10.84 19.93 -13.49
C ILE A 67 11.03 18.98 -14.67
N GLY A 68 9.97 18.39 -15.16
CA GLY A 68 9.93 17.30 -16.16
C GLY A 68 9.94 15.93 -15.47
N TYR A 69 9.15 15.01 -16.00
CA TYR A 69 8.95 13.66 -15.41
C TYR A 69 10.23 12.84 -15.40
N LYS A 70 11.01 12.87 -16.48
CA LYS A 70 12.29 12.16 -16.57
C LYS A 70 13.27 12.65 -15.50
N LYS A 71 13.42 13.97 -15.34
CA LYS A 71 14.31 14.55 -14.33
C LYS A 71 13.86 14.20 -12.92
N ALA A 72 12.54 14.27 -12.64
CA ALA A 72 11.99 13.92 -11.34
C ALA A 72 12.25 12.45 -10.99
N MET A 73 12.07 11.52 -11.95
CA MET A 73 12.38 10.10 -11.76
C MET A 73 13.89 9.86 -11.55
N LEU A 74 14.76 10.54 -12.30
CA LEU A 74 16.21 10.43 -12.13
C LEU A 74 16.65 10.92 -10.75
N VAL A 75 16.14 12.06 -10.28
CA VAL A 75 16.42 12.57 -8.93
C VAL A 75 15.98 11.57 -7.88
N ALA A 76 14.76 11.03 -7.99
CA ALA A 76 14.24 10.05 -7.04
C ALA A 76 15.06 8.75 -7.01
N LEU A 77 15.41 8.20 -8.18
CA LEU A 77 16.23 6.98 -8.27
C LEU A 77 17.66 7.18 -7.78
N GLY A 78 18.30 8.29 -8.16
CA GLY A 78 19.64 8.61 -7.69
C GLY A 78 19.68 8.82 -6.19
N PHE A 79 18.69 9.51 -5.64
CA PHE A 79 18.58 9.75 -4.20
C PHE A 79 18.36 8.44 -3.43
N ILE A 80 17.41 7.59 -3.86
CA ILE A 80 17.16 6.32 -3.17
C ILE A 80 18.32 5.33 -3.29
N ALA A 81 19.00 5.30 -4.46
CA ALA A 81 20.20 4.49 -4.63
C ALA A 81 21.30 4.91 -3.64
N ALA A 82 21.58 6.22 -3.55
CA ALA A 82 22.57 6.76 -2.61
C ALA A 82 22.22 6.41 -1.15
N ILE A 83 20.96 6.63 -0.74
CA ILE A 83 20.49 6.27 0.61
C ILE A 83 20.63 4.77 0.88
N CYS A 84 20.25 3.90 -0.07
CA CYS A 84 20.43 2.46 0.09
C CYS A 84 21.91 2.08 0.33
N PHE A 85 22.85 2.66 -0.41
CA PHE A 85 24.27 2.40 -0.16
C PHE A 85 24.74 2.96 1.19
N ILE A 86 24.29 4.15 1.59
CA ILE A 86 24.63 4.74 2.90
C ILE A 86 24.13 3.84 4.04
N MET A 87 22.93 3.25 3.90
CA MET A 87 22.34 2.39 4.93
C MET A 87 23.19 1.18 5.29
N THR A 88 23.99 0.68 4.38
CA THR A 88 24.88 -0.47 4.65
C THR A 88 26.02 -0.12 5.62
N PHE A 89 26.37 1.16 5.73
CA PHE A 89 27.39 1.67 6.64
C PHE A 89 26.82 2.33 7.90
N ALA A 90 25.63 2.95 7.77
CA ALA A 90 24.97 3.70 8.84
C ALA A 90 23.84 2.87 9.50
N ALA A 91 24.09 1.61 9.81
CA ALA A 91 23.11 0.70 10.38
C ALA A 91 22.65 1.15 11.77
N SER A 92 21.58 1.93 11.82
CA SER A 92 20.96 2.42 13.06
C SER A 92 19.45 2.58 12.90
N PHE A 93 18.73 2.60 14.03
CA PHE A 93 17.28 2.82 14.02
C PHE A 93 16.90 4.21 13.46
N PHE A 94 17.69 5.24 13.78
CA PHE A 94 17.46 6.58 13.26
C PHE A 94 17.65 6.64 11.73
N ALA A 95 18.75 6.06 11.23
CA ALA A 95 18.99 5.99 9.78
C ALA A 95 17.90 5.19 9.06
N THR A 96 17.36 4.15 9.70
CA THR A 96 16.22 3.39 9.16
C THR A 96 14.98 4.28 8.98
N LYS A 97 14.63 5.13 9.93
CA LYS A 97 13.54 6.10 9.78
C LYS A 97 13.78 7.06 8.63
N LEU A 98 15.01 7.59 8.49
CA LEU A 98 15.39 8.47 7.39
C LEU A 98 15.29 7.77 6.02
N LEU A 99 15.65 6.49 5.94
CA LEU A 99 15.45 5.69 4.74
C LEU A 99 13.97 5.65 4.34
N PHE A 100 13.07 5.43 5.30
CA PHE A 100 11.64 5.37 5.01
C PHE A 100 11.05 6.74 4.63
N VAL A 101 11.54 7.83 5.22
CA VAL A 101 11.22 9.19 4.76
C VAL A 101 11.68 9.40 3.32
N ALA A 102 12.91 9.04 3.01
CA ALA A 102 13.47 9.17 1.66
C ALA A 102 12.73 8.29 0.65
N THR A 103 12.37 7.05 1.04
CA THR A 103 11.59 6.12 0.22
C THR A 103 10.21 6.71 -0.10
N GLY A 104 9.51 7.23 0.89
CA GLY A 104 8.20 7.84 0.71
C GLY A 104 8.25 9.07 -0.21
N ALA A 105 9.19 9.97 0.03
CA ALA A 105 9.39 11.16 -0.79
C ALA A 105 9.75 10.81 -2.25
N SER A 106 10.67 9.86 -2.44
CA SER A 106 11.08 9.40 -3.77
C SER A 106 9.95 8.69 -4.51
N PHE A 107 9.16 7.87 -3.79
CA PHE A 107 8.03 7.16 -4.40
C PHE A 107 6.94 8.11 -4.89
N ALA A 108 6.66 9.18 -4.17
CA ALA A 108 5.71 10.20 -4.63
C ALA A 108 6.13 10.80 -5.98
N LEU A 109 7.43 11.15 -6.12
CA LEU A 109 7.99 11.61 -7.40
C LEU A 109 7.86 10.56 -8.50
N ILE A 110 8.23 9.31 -8.20
CA ILE A 110 8.17 8.20 -9.16
C ILE A 110 6.73 7.94 -9.60
N LYS A 111 5.80 7.77 -8.68
CA LYS A 111 4.40 7.43 -9.00
C LYS A 111 3.76 8.45 -9.94
N MET A 112 3.90 9.74 -9.61
CA MET A 112 3.35 10.82 -10.44
C MET A 112 4.01 10.88 -11.80
N SER A 113 5.34 10.77 -11.85
CA SER A 113 6.10 10.81 -13.11
C SER A 113 5.81 9.62 -14.01
N VAL A 114 5.73 8.41 -13.44
CA VAL A 114 5.46 7.18 -14.19
C VAL A 114 4.07 7.25 -14.82
N TYR A 115 3.03 7.60 -14.06
CA TYR A 115 1.66 7.67 -14.58
C TYR A 115 1.54 8.70 -15.69
N SER A 116 2.19 9.86 -15.54
CA SER A 116 2.20 10.88 -16.58
C SER A 116 3.01 10.46 -17.82
N THR A 117 4.14 9.76 -17.61
CA THR A 117 4.98 9.23 -18.71
C THR A 117 4.22 8.16 -19.51
N LEU A 118 3.36 7.35 -18.88
CA LEU A 118 2.52 6.39 -19.60
C LEU A 118 1.67 7.06 -20.67
N GLY A 119 1.07 8.22 -20.37
CA GLY A 119 0.30 8.99 -21.32
C GLY A 119 1.12 9.47 -22.54
N ILE A 120 2.45 9.68 -22.35
CA ILE A 120 3.35 10.11 -23.42
C ILE A 120 3.83 8.94 -24.29
N VAL A 121 4.12 7.78 -23.68
CA VAL A 121 4.73 6.63 -24.38
C VAL A 121 3.73 5.67 -25.01
N THR A 122 2.43 5.84 -24.74
CA THR A 122 1.35 5.04 -25.30
C THR A 122 0.64 5.79 -26.42
N LYS A 123 0.21 5.05 -27.47
CA LYS A 123 -0.43 5.62 -28.66
C LYS A 123 -1.96 5.70 -28.56
N ASN A 124 -2.55 4.91 -27.70
CA ASN A 124 -4.01 4.83 -27.53
C ASN A 124 -4.37 4.32 -26.11
N ASP A 125 -5.65 4.47 -25.76
CA ASP A 125 -6.18 4.09 -24.45
C ASP A 125 -5.98 2.60 -24.13
N LYS A 126 -6.06 1.71 -25.13
CA LYS A 126 -5.87 0.26 -24.92
C LYS A 126 -4.41 -0.05 -24.52
N GLU A 127 -3.45 0.57 -25.19
CA GLU A 127 -2.03 0.42 -24.85
C GLU A 127 -1.73 1.04 -23.49
N HIS A 128 -2.33 2.19 -23.18
CA HIS A 128 -2.20 2.85 -21.88
C HIS A 128 -2.70 1.94 -20.74
N ILE A 129 -3.91 1.42 -20.85
CA ILE A 129 -4.51 0.50 -19.86
C ILE A 129 -3.65 -0.77 -19.72
N SER A 130 -3.20 -1.34 -20.83
CA SER A 130 -2.36 -2.55 -20.82
C SER A 130 -1.03 -2.30 -20.10
N LEU A 131 -0.32 -1.22 -20.44
CA LEU A 131 0.98 -0.90 -19.85
C LEU A 131 0.86 -0.56 -18.36
N MET A 132 -0.22 0.12 -17.95
CA MET A 132 -0.53 0.39 -16.56
C MET A 132 -0.72 -0.90 -15.77
N ASN A 133 -1.54 -1.84 -16.29
CA ASN A 133 -1.76 -3.14 -15.64
C ASN A 133 -0.46 -3.96 -15.53
N PHE A 134 0.42 -3.90 -16.52
CA PHE A 134 1.74 -4.53 -16.45
C PHE A 134 2.60 -3.92 -15.34
N LEU A 135 2.63 -2.60 -15.21
CA LEU A 135 3.37 -1.90 -14.14
C LEU A 135 2.87 -2.30 -12.75
N GLU A 136 1.55 -2.29 -12.55
CA GLU A 136 0.96 -2.72 -11.27
C GLU A 136 1.24 -4.21 -10.99
N SER A 137 1.27 -5.05 -12.01
CA SER A 137 1.66 -6.46 -11.86
C SER A 137 3.12 -6.60 -11.44
N PHE A 138 4.03 -5.83 -12.02
CA PHE A 138 5.44 -5.81 -11.61
C PHE A 138 5.62 -5.28 -10.19
N PHE A 139 4.81 -4.32 -9.77
CA PHE A 139 4.78 -3.88 -8.38
C PHE A 139 4.43 -5.03 -7.43
N MET A 140 3.42 -5.84 -7.76
CA MET A 140 3.06 -7.02 -6.97
C MET A 140 4.16 -8.08 -6.94
N VAL A 141 4.84 -8.31 -8.08
CA VAL A 141 6.00 -9.21 -8.15
C VAL A 141 7.14 -8.68 -7.28
N GLY A 142 7.41 -7.36 -7.31
CA GLY A 142 8.39 -6.73 -6.45
C GLY A 142 8.06 -6.89 -4.96
N ASN A 143 6.80 -6.64 -4.58
CA ASN A 143 6.34 -6.86 -3.20
C ASN A 143 6.60 -8.30 -2.75
N LEU A 144 6.19 -9.28 -3.54
CA LEU A 144 6.40 -10.69 -3.22
C LEU A 144 7.89 -11.06 -3.14
N ALA A 145 8.70 -10.61 -4.11
CA ALA A 145 10.14 -10.82 -4.15
C ALA A 145 10.85 -10.24 -2.91
N GLY A 146 10.38 -9.12 -2.40
CA GLY A 146 10.92 -8.46 -1.21
C GLY A 146 11.01 -9.40 -0.01
N TYR A 147 9.96 -10.17 0.26
CA TYR A 147 9.95 -11.11 1.38
C TYR A 147 11.06 -12.16 1.28
N PHE A 148 11.31 -12.70 0.08
CA PHE A 148 12.37 -13.71 -0.12
C PHE A 148 13.76 -13.08 -0.12
N ILE A 149 13.94 -11.91 -0.71
CA ILE A 149 15.21 -11.18 -0.72
C ILE A 149 15.61 -10.84 0.72
N PHE A 150 14.74 -10.20 1.50
CA PHE A 150 15.02 -9.88 2.89
C PHE A 150 15.29 -11.14 3.73
N SER A 151 14.45 -12.17 3.59
CA SER A 151 14.62 -13.43 4.32
C SER A 151 15.98 -14.08 4.08
N TYR A 152 16.52 -14.01 2.86
CA TYR A 152 17.83 -14.54 2.52
C TYR A 152 18.94 -13.85 3.34
N PHE A 153 18.89 -12.52 3.47
CA PHE A 153 19.87 -11.78 4.26
C PHE A 153 19.67 -11.97 5.77
N ILE A 154 18.43 -12.05 6.23
CA ILE A 154 18.09 -12.31 7.64
C ILE A 154 18.55 -13.72 8.06
N LYS A 155 18.41 -14.73 7.20
CA LYS A 155 18.83 -16.11 7.51
C LYS A 155 20.34 -16.23 7.77
N LYS A 156 21.14 -15.31 7.23
CA LYS A 156 22.60 -15.27 7.47
C LYS A 156 22.97 -14.67 8.83
N ASP A 157 22.02 -13.99 9.49
CA ASP A 157 22.23 -13.40 10.80
C ASP A 157 22.11 -14.49 11.87
N THR A 158 23.27 -15.04 12.26
CA THR A 158 23.35 -16.09 13.28
C THR A 158 23.59 -15.53 14.68
N VAL A 159 23.98 -14.25 14.78
CA VAL A 159 24.33 -13.59 16.03
C VAL A 159 23.23 -12.58 16.42
N PRO A 160 22.68 -12.65 17.64
CA PRO A 160 21.74 -11.65 18.12
C PRO A 160 22.34 -10.24 18.07
N GLY A 161 21.56 -9.26 17.59
CA GLY A 161 22.03 -7.88 17.43
C GLY A 161 22.82 -7.62 16.15
N SER A 162 22.99 -8.62 15.29
CA SER A 162 23.70 -8.46 14.01
C SER A 162 22.98 -7.47 13.09
N THR A 163 23.77 -6.67 12.38
CA THR A 163 23.31 -5.72 11.35
C THR A 163 23.50 -6.25 9.94
N HIS A 164 23.80 -7.53 9.79
CA HIS A 164 24.13 -8.14 8.50
C HIS A 164 22.99 -8.03 7.46
N TRP A 165 21.73 -8.04 7.94
CA TRP A 165 20.56 -7.90 7.09
C TRP A 165 20.50 -6.56 6.34
N PHE A 166 21.19 -5.51 6.81
CA PHE A 166 21.30 -4.25 6.07
C PHE A 166 22.00 -4.40 4.72
N GLN A 167 22.72 -5.49 4.49
CA GLN A 167 23.35 -5.78 3.18
C GLN A 167 22.31 -5.96 2.06
N VAL A 168 21.04 -6.20 2.37
CA VAL A 168 19.94 -6.17 1.40
C VAL A 168 19.91 -4.86 0.62
N TYR A 169 20.28 -3.76 1.25
CA TYR A 169 20.27 -2.44 0.62
C TYR A 169 21.33 -2.27 -0.47
N TYR A 170 22.42 -3.09 -0.49
CA TYR A 170 23.31 -3.16 -1.66
C TYR A 170 22.55 -3.64 -2.90
N VAL A 171 21.72 -4.67 -2.76
CA VAL A 171 20.94 -5.21 -3.86
C VAL A 171 19.91 -4.17 -4.36
N LEU A 172 19.19 -3.54 -3.42
CA LEU A 172 18.17 -2.54 -3.76
C LEU A 172 18.79 -1.28 -4.37
N GLY A 173 19.95 -0.84 -3.85
CA GLY A 173 20.73 0.26 -4.41
C GLY A 173 21.23 -0.05 -5.82
N ALA A 174 21.73 -1.27 -6.05
CA ALA A 174 22.19 -1.70 -7.37
C ALA A 174 21.04 -1.74 -8.40
N ILE A 175 19.87 -2.29 -8.04
CA ILE A 175 18.69 -2.29 -8.93
C ILE A 175 18.22 -0.85 -9.21
N SER A 176 18.23 0.03 -8.20
CA SER A 176 17.90 1.45 -8.37
C SER A 176 18.87 2.15 -9.32
N LEU A 177 20.16 1.84 -9.21
CA LEU A 177 21.20 2.39 -10.10
C LEU A 177 21.06 1.89 -11.54
N ILE A 178 20.73 0.61 -11.73
CA ILE A 178 20.42 0.05 -13.06
C ILE A 178 19.20 0.76 -13.67
N ALA A 179 18.12 0.94 -12.90
CA ALA A 179 16.95 1.67 -13.34
C ALA A 179 17.28 3.13 -13.70
N PHE A 180 18.12 3.79 -12.90
CA PHE A 180 18.62 5.14 -13.15
C PHE A 180 19.40 5.24 -14.47
N THR A 181 20.38 4.36 -14.69
CA THR A 181 21.20 4.37 -15.90
C THR A 181 20.39 4.06 -17.17
N LEU A 182 19.45 3.13 -17.10
CA LEU A 182 18.52 2.85 -18.18
C LEU A 182 17.66 4.08 -18.52
N LEU A 183 17.12 4.76 -17.52
CA LEU A 183 16.31 5.95 -17.69
C LEU A 183 17.14 7.12 -18.24
N LEU A 184 18.38 7.28 -17.76
CA LEU A 184 19.30 8.32 -18.22
C LEU A 184 19.54 8.24 -19.72
N THR A 185 19.77 7.02 -20.23
CA THR A 185 20.04 6.76 -21.66
C THR A 185 18.78 6.69 -22.52
N ALA A 186 17.58 6.63 -21.95
CA ALA A 186 16.33 6.52 -22.69
C ALA A 186 15.85 7.90 -23.18
N PRO A 187 15.55 8.08 -24.45
CA PRO A 187 14.98 9.34 -24.96
C PRO A 187 13.50 9.44 -24.52
N LEU A 188 13.13 10.51 -23.85
CA LEU A 188 11.74 10.83 -23.49
C LEU A 188 11.47 12.26 -23.95
N ASP A 189 10.54 12.43 -24.89
CA ASP A 189 10.07 13.73 -25.32
C ASP A 189 8.89 14.19 -24.45
N GLU A 190 9.13 15.23 -23.68
CA GLU A 190 8.14 15.82 -22.75
C GLU A 190 7.59 17.16 -23.27
N SER A 191 7.88 17.54 -24.52
CA SER A 191 7.51 18.84 -25.09
C SER A 191 5.99 19.11 -25.05
N SER A 192 5.19 18.06 -25.23
CA SER A 192 3.72 18.13 -25.22
C SER A 192 3.10 18.45 -23.86
N VAL A 193 3.84 18.28 -22.74
CA VAL A 193 3.30 18.39 -21.37
C VAL A 193 3.80 19.64 -20.65
N LYS A 194 4.90 20.24 -21.09
CA LYS A 194 5.50 21.42 -20.45
C LYS A 194 4.63 22.69 -20.46
N ASN A 195 3.54 22.72 -21.19
CA ASN A 195 2.71 23.92 -21.40
C ASN A 195 1.41 23.99 -20.60
N THR A 196 1.13 23.07 -19.68
CA THR A 196 -0.05 23.16 -18.83
C THR A 196 0.23 24.03 -17.59
N ASN A 197 0.09 25.34 -17.77
CA ASN A 197 0.18 26.32 -16.68
C ASN A 197 -1.14 26.31 -15.87
N ASP A 198 -1.29 25.42 -14.91
CA ASP A 198 -2.22 25.66 -13.81
C ASP A 198 -1.53 26.64 -12.85
N THR A 199 -1.90 27.92 -12.94
CA THR A 199 -1.29 29.02 -12.20
C THR A 199 -1.91 29.23 -10.82
N ARG A 200 -2.87 28.39 -10.40
CA ARG A 200 -3.54 28.55 -9.11
C ARG A 200 -2.58 28.26 -7.95
N PRO A 201 -2.61 29.08 -6.86
CA PRO A 201 -1.81 28.84 -5.68
C PRO A 201 -2.12 27.47 -5.06
N LEU A 202 -1.07 26.75 -4.60
CA LEU A 202 -1.19 25.45 -3.93
C LEU A 202 -2.21 25.47 -2.79
N LEU A 203 -2.19 26.51 -1.98
CA LEU A 203 -3.08 26.65 -0.84
C LEU A 203 -4.57 26.71 -1.24
N GLN A 204 -4.87 27.28 -2.40
CA GLN A 204 -6.24 27.33 -2.94
C GLN A 204 -6.70 25.95 -3.45
N GLN A 205 -5.82 25.20 -4.11
CA GLN A 205 -6.10 23.84 -4.55
C GLN A 205 -6.39 22.93 -3.34
N PHE A 206 -5.66 23.12 -2.23
CA PHE A 206 -5.92 22.45 -0.95
C PHE A 206 -7.29 22.81 -0.38
N GLY A 207 -7.59 24.09 -0.29
CA GLY A 207 -8.88 24.54 0.21
C GLY A 207 -10.05 23.93 -0.55
N ASP A 208 -9.94 23.85 -1.88
CA ASP A 208 -10.97 23.26 -2.74
C ASP A 208 -11.08 21.74 -2.57
N MET A 209 -9.97 21.06 -2.32
CA MET A 209 -9.95 19.63 -2.02
C MET A 209 -10.68 19.34 -0.68
N PHE A 210 -10.40 20.11 0.37
CA PHE A 210 -11.09 19.94 1.66
C PHE A 210 -12.56 20.34 1.63
N LYS A 211 -12.97 21.29 0.78
CA LYS A 211 -14.40 21.60 0.56
C LYS A 211 -15.21 20.40 0.04
N LEU A 212 -14.56 19.46 -0.66
CA LEU A 212 -15.25 18.22 -1.08
C LEU A 212 -15.74 17.37 0.10
N MET A 213 -15.06 17.44 1.25
CA MET A 213 -15.44 16.71 2.46
C MET A 213 -16.79 17.17 3.03
N ALA A 214 -17.28 18.34 2.65
CA ALA A 214 -18.63 18.81 3.03
C ALA A 214 -19.74 17.92 2.42
N ALA A 215 -19.45 17.18 1.35
CA ALA A 215 -20.41 16.23 0.78
C ALA A 215 -20.46 14.94 1.62
N PRO A 216 -21.63 14.54 2.16
CA PRO A 216 -21.73 13.37 3.06
C PRO A 216 -21.18 12.08 2.44
N ILE A 217 -21.37 11.88 1.14
CA ILE A 217 -20.86 10.69 0.44
C ILE A 217 -19.32 10.66 0.42
N VAL A 218 -18.68 11.81 0.27
CA VAL A 218 -17.21 11.94 0.30
C VAL A 218 -16.69 11.68 1.72
N LEU A 219 -17.35 12.21 2.75
CA LEU A 219 -16.97 11.99 4.14
C LEU A 219 -17.04 10.51 4.52
N VAL A 220 -18.14 9.83 4.22
CA VAL A 220 -18.29 8.38 4.49
C VAL A 220 -17.27 7.55 3.72
N PHE A 221 -16.96 7.96 2.48
CA PHE A 221 -15.90 7.32 1.70
C PHE A 221 -14.54 7.47 2.36
N ILE A 222 -14.17 8.69 2.79
CA ILE A 222 -12.89 8.98 3.45
C ILE A 222 -12.73 8.13 4.71
N VAL A 223 -13.79 8.04 5.53
CA VAL A 223 -13.83 7.17 6.71
C VAL A 223 -13.61 5.71 6.31
N SER A 224 -14.28 5.26 5.24
CA SER A 224 -14.12 3.88 4.75
C SER A 224 -12.70 3.61 4.26
N ALA A 225 -12.09 4.53 3.52
CA ALA A 225 -10.71 4.40 3.03
C ALA A 225 -9.71 4.39 4.18
N PHE A 226 -9.88 5.29 5.16
CA PHE A 226 -9.04 5.36 6.36
C PHE A 226 -9.06 4.04 7.14
N PHE A 227 -10.25 3.54 7.50
CA PHE A 227 -10.35 2.31 8.29
C PHE A 227 -9.95 1.07 7.51
N TYR A 228 -10.20 1.02 6.20
CA TYR A 228 -9.69 -0.08 5.39
C TYR A 228 -8.16 -0.15 5.42
N VAL A 229 -7.48 0.95 5.11
CA VAL A 229 -6.01 0.98 5.07
C VAL A 229 -5.43 0.77 6.47
N LEU A 230 -6.11 1.25 7.52
CA LEU A 230 -5.76 0.96 8.90
C LEU A 230 -5.75 -0.55 9.16
N ILE A 231 -6.78 -1.31 8.75
CA ILE A 231 -6.84 -2.77 8.91
C ILE A 231 -5.71 -3.44 8.10
N GLU A 232 -5.61 -3.09 6.82
CA GLU A 232 -4.65 -3.71 5.89
C GLU A 232 -3.21 -3.54 6.40
N GLN A 233 -2.81 -2.31 6.71
CA GLN A 233 -1.45 -1.99 7.16
C GLN A 233 -1.15 -2.52 8.57
N SER A 234 -2.13 -2.51 9.47
CA SER A 234 -2.00 -3.12 10.79
C SER A 234 -1.57 -4.58 10.69
N ILE A 235 -2.28 -5.36 9.87
CA ILE A 235 -1.99 -6.78 9.69
C ILE A 235 -0.66 -6.95 8.93
N GLN A 236 -0.47 -6.26 7.81
CA GLN A 236 0.70 -6.40 6.96
C GLN A 236 2.01 -6.08 7.70
N ASN A 237 2.05 -4.99 8.47
CA ASN A 237 3.26 -4.53 9.14
C ASN A 237 3.60 -5.34 10.40
N PHE A 238 2.60 -5.91 11.06
CA PHE A 238 2.84 -6.65 12.31
C PHE A 238 2.77 -8.17 12.16
N LEU A 239 2.39 -8.72 11.00
CA LEU A 239 2.36 -10.16 10.79
C LEU A 239 3.74 -10.83 10.95
N PRO A 240 4.87 -10.28 10.42
CA PRO A 240 6.19 -10.84 10.69
C PRO A 240 6.54 -10.84 12.19
N THR A 241 6.23 -9.75 12.88
CA THR A 241 6.44 -9.63 14.34
C THR A 241 5.57 -10.62 15.10
N PHE A 242 4.31 -10.79 14.69
CA PHE A 242 3.38 -11.76 15.28
C PHE A 242 3.91 -13.20 15.17
N TYR A 243 4.36 -13.59 14.00
CA TYR A 243 4.95 -14.92 13.80
C TYR A 243 6.21 -15.11 14.64
N ASN A 244 7.07 -14.12 14.71
CA ASN A 244 8.33 -14.23 15.44
C ASN A 244 8.12 -14.19 16.96
N LYS A 245 7.33 -13.25 17.47
CA LYS A 245 7.21 -13.03 18.93
C LYS A 245 6.09 -13.86 19.59
N VAL A 246 5.02 -14.20 18.85
CA VAL A 246 3.91 -14.99 19.38
C VAL A 246 4.07 -16.46 19.08
N LEU A 247 4.34 -16.81 17.81
CA LEU A 247 4.47 -18.23 17.41
C LEU A 247 5.91 -18.76 17.54
N LEU A 248 6.85 -17.93 18.00
CA LEU A 248 8.27 -18.29 18.17
C LEU A 248 8.91 -18.84 16.88
N ILE A 249 8.43 -18.40 15.72
CA ILE A 249 8.99 -18.74 14.42
C ILE A 249 10.24 -17.90 14.18
N SER A 250 11.31 -18.49 13.63
CA SER A 250 12.53 -17.75 13.33
C SER A 250 12.24 -16.52 12.43
N ALA A 251 13.01 -15.44 12.59
CA ALA A 251 12.76 -14.19 11.89
C ALA A 251 12.71 -14.36 10.35
N ALA A 252 13.65 -15.13 9.78
CA ALA A 252 13.68 -15.39 8.35
C ALA A 252 12.44 -16.14 7.87
N LEU A 253 12.01 -17.16 8.61
CA LEU A 253 10.81 -17.94 8.27
C LEU A 253 9.54 -17.11 8.47
N SER A 254 9.46 -16.28 9.51
CA SER A 254 8.37 -15.33 9.75
C SER A 254 8.16 -14.38 8.58
N VAL A 255 9.26 -13.86 8.03
CA VAL A 255 9.24 -12.99 6.85
C VAL A 255 8.77 -13.78 5.61
N GLN A 256 9.30 -14.99 5.38
CA GLN A 256 8.84 -15.83 4.26
C GLN A 256 7.35 -16.14 4.35
N MET A 257 6.85 -16.51 5.52
CA MET A 257 5.44 -16.83 5.71
C MET A 257 4.51 -15.62 5.49
N THR A 258 4.99 -14.42 5.76
CA THR A 258 4.22 -13.21 5.45
C THR A 258 4.01 -13.02 3.95
N SER A 259 4.83 -13.64 3.09
CA SER A 259 4.61 -13.64 1.64
C SER A 259 3.27 -14.28 1.22
N ILE A 260 2.71 -15.16 2.06
CA ILE A 260 1.38 -15.75 1.83
C ILE A 260 0.30 -14.66 1.88
N LEU A 261 0.42 -13.67 2.78
CA LEU A 261 -0.48 -12.52 2.82
C LEU A 261 -0.39 -11.69 1.53
N ALA A 262 0.82 -11.42 1.04
CA ALA A 262 1.00 -10.68 -0.21
C ALA A 262 0.43 -11.45 -1.42
N GLY A 263 0.69 -12.76 -1.49
CA GLY A 263 0.14 -13.63 -2.54
C GLY A 263 -1.38 -13.71 -2.49
N SER A 264 -1.96 -13.88 -1.30
CA SER A 264 -3.42 -13.92 -1.11
C SER A 264 -4.07 -12.59 -1.46
N THR A 265 -3.44 -11.46 -1.13
CA THR A 265 -3.89 -10.12 -1.52
C THR A 265 -3.87 -9.95 -3.05
N ALA A 266 -2.81 -10.37 -3.72
CA ALA A 266 -2.73 -10.33 -5.19
C ALA A 266 -3.83 -11.17 -5.85
N LEU A 267 -4.03 -12.39 -5.36
CA LEU A 267 -5.09 -13.29 -5.83
C LEU A 267 -6.49 -12.70 -5.55
N GLY A 268 -6.69 -12.12 -4.37
CA GLY A 268 -7.95 -11.47 -3.99
C GLY A 268 -8.33 -10.31 -4.91
N ARG A 269 -7.36 -9.46 -5.28
CA ARG A 269 -7.57 -8.37 -6.26
C ARG A 269 -7.95 -8.90 -7.64
N PHE A 270 -7.30 -9.99 -8.08
CA PHE A 270 -7.64 -10.63 -9.35
C PHE A 270 -9.07 -11.20 -9.34
N LEU A 271 -9.42 -11.96 -8.30
CA LEU A 271 -10.76 -12.53 -8.15
C LEU A 271 -11.84 -11.46 -8.01
N ALA A 272 -11.54 -10.35 -7.33
CA ALA A 272 -12.44 -9.21 -7.22
C ALA A 272 -12.82 -8.62 -8.58
N GLY A 273 -11.87 -8.52 -9.50
CA GLY A 273 -12.12 -8.07 -10.87
C GLY A 273 -13.14 -8.92 -11.61
N ILE A 274 -13.25 -10.21 -11.30
CA ILE A 274 -14.22 -11.14 -11.87
C ILE A 274 -15.56 -11.07 -11.12
N LEU A 275 -15.52 -11.13 -9.79
CA LEU A 275 -16.71 -11.19 -8.93
C LEU A 275 -17.55 -9.91 -9.01
N LEU A 276 -16.90 -8.74 -8.97
CA LEU A 276 -17.58 -7.43 -8.99
C LEU A 276 -18.24 -7.11 -10.33
N ARG A 277 -17.88 -7.82 -11.40
CA ARG A 277 -18.61 -7.72 -12.69
C ARG A 277 -19.99 -8.40 -12.66
N LYS A 278 -20.14 -9.42 -11.81
CA LYS A 278 -21.34 -10.28 -11.78
C LYS A 278 -22.19 -10.06 -10.53
N LEU A 279 -21.59 -9.67 -9.43
CA LEU A 279 -22.23 -9.59 -8.12
C LEU A 279 -22.35 -8.14 -7.64
N ASN A 280 -23.33 -7.91 -6.77
CA ASN A 280 -23.52 -6.60 -6.15
C ASN A 280 -22.31 -6.28 -5.25
N TRP A 281 -21.67 -5.13 -5.48
CA TRP A 281 -20.49 -4.69 -4.76
C TRP A 281 -20.68 -4.69 -3.23
N PHE A 282 -21.85 -4.25 -2.75
CA PHE A 282 -22.13 -4.19 -1.31
C PHE A 282 -22.17 -5.58 -0.67
N ALA A 283 -22.83 -6.56 -1.34
CA ALA A 283 -22.86 -7.93 -0.87
C ALA A 283 -21.44 -8.54 -0.84
N VAL A 284 -20.64 -8.32 -1.91
CA VAL A 284 -19.26 -8.83 -1.97
C VAL A 284 -18.41 -8.25 -0.85
N LEU A 285 -18.39 -6.90 -0.68
CA LEU A 285 -17.53 -6.27 0.32
C LEU A 285 -17.97 -6.61 1.76
N THR A 286 -19.27 -6.64 2.01
CA THR A 286 -19.80 -7.05 3.33
C THR A 286 -19.44 -8.50 3.65
N SER A 287 -19.62 -9.43 2.70
CA SER A 287 -19.21 -10.82 2.86
C SER A 287 -17.71 -10.95 3.12
N CYS A 288 -16.87 -10.19 2.39
CA CYS A 288 -15.43 -10.16 2.60
C CYS A 288 -15.06 -9.74 4.04
N LEU A 289 -15.67 -8.69 4.57
CA LEU A 289 -15.41 -8.22 5.95
C LEU A 289 -15.90 -9.22 7.01
N LEU A 290 -17.06 -9.85 6.78
CA LEU A 290 -17.56 -10.89 7.69
C LEU A 290 -16.66 -12.13 7.70
N ILE A 291 -16.17 -12.56 6.52
CA ILE A 291 -15.22 -13.67 6.43
C ILE A 291 -13.89 -13.30 7.09
N ALA A 292 -13.39 -12.06 6.89
CA ALA A 292 -12.18 -11.59 7.57
C ALA A 292 -12.33 -11.64 9.10
N SER A 293 -13.47 -11.19 9.62
CA SER A 293 -13.78 -11.30 11.04
C SER A 293 -13.83 -12.75 11.51
N GLY A 294 -14.44 -13.63 10.73
CA GLY A 294 -14.51 -15.07 11.00
C GLY A 294 -13.12 -15.71 11.05
N VAL A 295 -12.21 -15.34 10.12
CA VAL A 295 -10.82 -15.82 10.12
C VAL A 295 -10.11 -15.42 11.41
N ILE A 296 -10.23 -14.16 11.86
CA ILE A 296 -9.60 -13.69 13.11
C ILE A 296 -10.17 -14.48 14.30
N LEU A 297 -11.50 -14.54 14.40
CA LEU A 297 -12.16 -15.21 15.53
C LEU A 297 -11.89 -16.72 15.58
N ALA A 298 -11.71 -17.37 14.45
CA ALA A 298 -11.42 -18.79 14.37
C ALA A 298 -9.93 -19.10 14.62
N THR A 299 -9.02 -18.28 14.11
CA THR A 299 -7.57 -18.59 14.16
C THR A 299 -6.92 -18.18 15.47
N MET A 300 -7.30 -17.05 16.09
CA MET A 300 -6.65 -16.56 17.30
C MET A 300 -6.80 -17.50 18.52
N PRO A 301 -7.97 -18.12 18.81
CA PRO A 301 -8.07 -19.11 19.88
C PRO A 301 -7.20 -20.35 19.64
N VAL A 302 -7.11 -20.82 18.39
CA VAL A 302 -6.27 -21.96 18.02
C VAL A 302 -4.78 -21.63 18.23
N ILE A 303 -4.35 -20.44 17.86
CA ILE A 303 -2.98 -19.97 18.12
C ILE A 303 -2.71 -19.92 19.64
N LYS A 304 -3.65 -19.36 20.41
CA LYS A 304 -3.53 -19.31 21.89
C LYS A 304 -3.38 -20.72 22.48
N GLN A 305 -4.20 -21.67 22.05
CA GLN A 305 -4.14 -23.07 22.51
C GLN A 305 -2.83 -23.74 22.09
N PHE A 306 -2.39 -23.53 20.83
CA PHE A 306 -1.12 -24.04 20.37
C PHE A 306 0.03 -23.54 21.25
N MET A 307 0.11 -22.24 21.51
CA MET A 307 1.17 -21.65 22.33
C MET A 307 1.15 -22.15 23.79
N ALA A 308 -0.02 -22.37 24.37
CA ALA A 308 -0.15 -22.92 25.73
C ALA A 308 0.43 -24.34 25.82
N ASN A 309 0.38 -25.11 24.75
CA ASN A 309 0.86 -26.50 24.69
C ASN A 309 2.29 -26.63 24.12
N TYR A 310 2.80 -25.56 23.47
CA TYR A 310 4.12 -25.62 22.85
C TYR A 310 5.25 -25.48 23.85
N LYS A 311 6.07 -26.52 23.97
CA LYS A 311 7.21 -26.59 24.90
C LYS A 311 8.57 -26.38 24.21
N GLY A 312 8.59 -26.09 22.91
CA GLY A 312 9.83 -25.88 22.15
C GLY A 312 10.42 -24.49 22.35
N THR A 313 11.71 -24.34 22.04
CA THR A 313 12.45 -23.08 22.15
C THR A 313 12.32 -22.17 20.93
N GLY A 314 11.75 -22.68 19.85
CA GLY A 314 11.53 -21.93 18.59
C GLY A 314 11.29 -22.84 17.40
N ILE A 315 10.64 -22.28 16.35
CA ILE A 315 10.30 -22.98 15.12
C ILE A 315 11.21 -22.46 14.00
N ASN A 316 12.10 -23.33 13.52
CA ASN A 316 13.10 -23.00 12.48
C ASN A 316 12.82 -23.67 11.13
N GLN A 317 11.93 -24.65 11.07
CA GLN A 317 11.62 -25.40 9.86
C GLN A 317 10.13 -25.27 9.52
N LEU A 318 9.83 -25.20 8.23
CA LEU A 318 8.46 -25.02 7.73
C LEU A 318 7.51 -26.16 8.15
N LYS A 319 8.01 -27.38 8.27
CA LYS A 319 7.23 -28.56 8.69
C LYS A 319 6.72 -28.47 10.12
N ASP A 320 7.39 -27.71 10.99
CA ASP A 320 7.05 -27.59 12.41
C ASP A 320 6.08 -26.39 12.66
N VAL A 321 5.79 -25.61 11.62
CA VAL A 321 4.88 -24.46 11.69
C VAL A 321 3.45 -24.96 11.83
N PRO A 322 2.66 -24.45 12.80
CA PRO A 322 1.28 -24.84 12.95
C PRO A 322 0.45 -24.43 11.73
N TRP A 323 -0.47 -25.31 11.31
CA TRP A 323 -1.30 -25.09 10.13
C TRP A 323 -2.06 -23.74 10.14
N VAL A 324 -2.45 -23.28 11.32
CA VAL A 324 -3.17 -22.00 11.51
C VAL A 324 -2.36 -20.81 11.05
N ALA A 325 -1.03 -20.87 11.09
CA ALA A 325 -0.15 -19.80 10.59
C ALA A 325 -0.17 -19.70 9.05
N PHE A 326 -0.63 -20.71 8.34
CA PHE A 326 -0.87 -20.67 6.89
C PHE A 326 -2.26 -20.14 6.55
N VAL A 327 -3.25 -20.37 7.44
CA VAL A 327 -4.64 -19.94 7.22
C VAL A 327 -4.83 -18.47 7.50
N PHE A 328 -4.26 -17.94 8.58
CA PHE A 328 -4.45 -16.55 8.97
C PHE A 328 -4.10 -15.54 7.87
N PRO A 329 -2.96 -15.63 7.15
CA PRO A 329 -2.61 -14.67 6.10
C PRO A 329 -3.52 -14.74 4.87
N LEU A 330 -4.36 -15.76 4.73
CA LEU A 330 -5.39 -15.79 3.69
C LEU A 330 -6.46 -14.70 3.87
N ILE A 331 -6.49 -14.04 5.02
CA ILE A 331 -7.30 -12.83 5.24
C ILE A 331 -7.04 -11.75 4.17
N GLY A 332 -5.82 -11.72 3.60
CA GLY A 332 -5.46 -10.84 2.49
C GLY A 332 -6.36 -11.04 1.27
N LEU A 333 -6.79 -12.27 0.99
CA LEU A 333 -7.65 -12.59 -0.14
C LEU A 333 -9.02 -11.89 -0.06
N VAL A 334 -9.58 -11.82 1.14
CA VAL A 334 -10.90 -11.22 1.36
C VAL A 334 -10.82 -9.71 1.65
N LEU A 335 -9.71 -9.20 2.16
CA LEU A 335 -9.53 -7.75 2.34
C LEU A 335 -9.20 -7.04 1.02
N ALA A 336 -8.44 -7.67 0.14
CA ALA A 336 -7.93 -7.08 -1.09
C ALA A 336 -8.95 -6.42 -2.03
N PRO A 337 -10.19 -6.95 -2.20
CA PRO A 337 -11.22 -6.35 -3.05
C PRO A 337 -11.74 -4.98 -2.60
N ILE A 338 -11.64 -4.67 -1.32
CA ILE A 338 -12.40 -3.59 -0.67
C ILE A 338 -11.93 -2.22 -1.18
N TYR A 339 -10.63 -1.94 -1.10
CA TYR A 339 -10.08 -0.63 -1.45
C TYR A 339 -10.27 -0.23 -2.92
N PRO A 340 -9.93 -1.08 -3.90
CA PRO A 340 -10.16 -0.77 -5.30
C PRO A 340 -11.66 -0.56 -5.62
N ALA A 341 -12.53 -1.36 -5.02
CA ALA A 341 -13.97 -1.24 -5.24
C ALA A 341 -14.52 0.07 -4.70
N ILE A 342 -14.21 0.43 -3.45
CA ILE A 342 -14.67 1.70 -2.85
C ILE A 342 -14.15 2.90 -3.64
N ASN A 343 -12.85 2.90 -4.02
CA ASN A 343 -12.25 3.95 -4.82
C ASN A 343 -12.94 4.11 -6.19
N SER A 344 -13.21 3.01 -6.87
CA SER A 344 -13.92 3.02 -8.16
C SER A 344 -15.33 3.60 -8.03
N ILE A 345 -16.05 3.20 -6.98
CA ILE A 345 -17.43 3.64 -6.77
C ILE A 345 -17.51 5.14 -6.48
N ILE A 346 -16.62 5.67 -5.62
CA ILE A 346 -16.63 7.11 -5.30
C ILE A 346 -16.24 7.95 -6.51
N LEU A 347 -15.21 7.54 -7.26
CA LEU A 347 -14.78 8.28 -8.44
C LEU A 347 -15.88 8.29 -9.51
N SER A 348 -16.58 7.17 -9.72
CA SER A 348 -17.72 7.13 -10.66
C SER A 348 -18.94 7.95 -10.20
N SER A 349 -19.03 8.25 -8.89
CA SER A 349 -20.13 9.06 -8.31
C SER A 349 -19.85 10.57 -8.37
N LEU A 350 -18.67 10.99 -8.83
CA LEU A 350 -18.25 12.39 -8.88
C LEU A 350 -17.99 12.85 -10.32
N PRO A 351 -18.22 14.16 -10.62
CA PRO A 351 -17.84 14.74 -11.90
C PRO A 351 -16.33 14.57 -12.14
N LYS A 352 -15.93 14.30 -13.41
CA LYS A 352 -14.53 14.09 -13.80
C LYS A 352 -13.57 15.20 -13.34
N GLN A 353 -14.06 16.46 -13.32
CA GLN A 353 -13.29 17.63 -12.87
C GLN A 353 -12.85 17.53 -11.39
N LYS A 354 -13.59 16.76 -10.57
CA LYS A 354 -13.29 16.56 -9.14
C LYS A 354 -12.45 15.33 -8.85
N HIS A 355 -12.16 14.49 -9.85
CA HIS A 355 -11.40 13.26 -9.65
C HIS A 355 -9.98 13.51 -9.11
N GLY A 356 -9.28 14.56 -9.60
CA GLY A 356 -7.95 14.89 -9.11
C GLY A 356 -7.95 15.27 -7.63
N GLN A 357 -8.87 16.14 -7.21
CA GLN A 357 -9.03 16.53 -5.80
C GLN A 357 -9.42 15.33 -4.92
N MET A 358 -10.31 14.46 -5.42
CA MET A 358 -10.70 13.25 -4.70
C MET A 358 -9.53 12.27 -4.55
N SER A 359 -8.72 12.09 -5.58
CA SER A 359 -7.52 11.26 -5.52
C SER A 359 -6.52 11.78 -4.47
N GLY A 360 -6.39 13.10 -4.33
CA GLY A 360 -5.59 13.70 -3.26
C GLY A 360 -6.10 13.34 -1.86
N LEU A 361 -7.42 13.45 -1.63
CA LEU A 361 -8.03 13.03 -0.36
C LEU A 361 -7.81 11.54 -0.08
N ILE A 362 -7.98 10.69 -1.10
CA ILE A 362 -7.73 9.24 -0.99
C ILE A 362 -6.30 8.99 -0.49
N ILE A 363 -5.30 9.63 -1.10
CA ILE A 363 -3.89 9.44 -0.73
C ILE A 363 -3.65 9.86 0.73
N ILE A 364 -4.13 11.05 1.12
CA ILE A 364 -3.92 11.59 2.47
C ILE A 364 -4.55 10.68 3.53
N PHE A 365 -5.83 10.36 3.38
CA PHE A 365 -6.55 9.59 4.40
C PHE A 365 -6.14 8.11 4.42
N SER A 366 -5.71 7.55 3.29
CA SER A 366 -5.08 6.22 3.27
C SER A 366 -3.74 6.22 4.00
N ALA A 367 -2.89 7.22 3.78
CA ALA A 367 -1.62 7.35 4.50
C ALA A 367 -1.84 7.52 6.01
N LEU A 368 -2.80 8.36 6.41
CA LEU A 368 -3.17 8.54 7.81
C LEU A 368 -3.72 7.23 8.43
N GLY A 369 -4.56 6.50 7.69
CA GLY A 369 -5.08 5.21 8.12
C GLY A 369 -3.97 4.19 8.35
N GLY A 370 -3.06 4.04 7.39
CA GLY A 370 -1.92 3.11 7.48
C GLY A 370 -1.00 3.44 8.64
N SER A 371 -0.60 4.71 8.74
CA SER A 371 0.25 5.20 9.82
C SER A 371 -0.39 4.98 11.21
N THR A 372 -1.68 5.32 11.34
CA THR A 372 -2.43 5.14 12.59
C THR A 372 -2.53 3.66 12.95
N GLY A 373 -2.83 2.80 11.98
CA GLY A 373 -2.92 1.35 12.18
C GLY A 373 -1.60 0.76 12.66
N SER A 374 -0.49 1.15 12.04
CA SER A 374 0.84 0.68 12.43
C SER A 374 1.20 1.10 13.86
N VAL A 375 0.96 2.36 14.24
CA VAL A 375 1.24 2.87 15.59
C VAL A 375 0.35 2.18 16.63
N ILE A 376 -0.95 2.05 16.38
CA ILE A 376 -1.87 1.35 17.32
C ILE A 376 -1.41 -0.09 17.53
N MET A 377 -1.05 -0.80 16.47
CA MET A 377 -0.55 -2.18 16.57
C MET A 377 0.72 -2.25 17.42
N GLY A 378 1.66 -1.30 17.23
CA GLY A 378 2.88 -1.23 18.05
C GLY A 378 2.58 -1.10 19.54
N VAL A 379 1.70 -0.16 19.90
CA VAL A 379 1.28 0.07 21.28
C VAL A 379 0.55 -1.16 21.86
N LEU A 380 -0.34 -1.77 21.09
CA LEU A 380 -1.07 -2.97 21.55
C LEU A 380 -0.15 -4.18 21.69
N PHE A 381 0.85 -4.34 20.83
CA PHE A 381 1.85 -5.40 20.97
C PHE A 381 2.68 -5.24 22.23
N GLU A 382 3.09 -4.01 22.57
CA GLU A 382 3.88 -3.72 23.77
C GLU A 382 3.06 -3.91 25.03
N GLY A 383 1.83 -3.39 25.09
CA GLY A 383 1.03 -3.37 26.31
C GLY A 383 0.11 -4.59 26.52
N GLY A 384 -0.46 -5.13 25.44
CA GLY A 384 -1.49 -6.19 25.49
C GLY A 384 -1.06 -7.53 24.87
N GLY A 385 0.13 -7.57 24.26
CA GLY A 385 0.64 -8.74 23.53
C GLY A 385 0.02 -8.94 22.14
N GLY A 386 0.67 -9.77 21.35
CA GLY A 386 0.35 -9.92 19.92
C GLY A 386 -1.04 -10.46 19.62
N LEU A 387 -1.63 -11.30 20.47
CA LEU A 387 -2.99 -11.80 20.28
C LEU A 387 -4.01 -10.67 20.44
N THR A 388 -3.87 -9.82 21.45
CA THR A 388 -4.72 -8.64 21.68
C THR A 388 -4.63 -7.68 20.49
N ALA A 389 -3.42 -7.46 19.99
CA ALA A 389 -3.17 -6.62 18.83
C ALA A 389 -3.91 -7.15 17.58
N MET A 390 -3.89 -8.46 17.31
CA MET A 390 -4.61 -9.04 16.18
C MET A 390 -6.14 -8.96 16.33
N TYR A 391 -6.68 -9.15 17.54
CA TYR A 391 -8.11 -8.97 17.80
C TYR A 391 -8.57 -7.52 17.58
N PHE A 392 -7.69 -6.53 17.78
CA PHE A 392 -8.02 -5.12 17.53
C PHE A 392 -8.59 -4.88 16.13
N ALA A 393 -8.15 -5.64 15.11
CA ALA A 393 -8.64 -5.49 13.74
C ALA A 393 -10.17 -5.66 13.60
N LEU A 394 -10.83 -6.32 14.55
CA LEU A 394 -12.30 -6.46 14.58
C LEU A 394 -13.01 -5.11 14.79
N ILE A 395 -12.41 -4.18 15.53
CA ILE A 395 -13.00 -2.86 15.81
C ILE A 395 -13.11 -2.05 14.52
N PRO A 396 -12.01 -1.77 13.77
CA PRO A 396 -12.10 -1.03 12.52
C PRO A 396 -12.89 -1.80 11.45
N ILE A 397 -12.93 -3.14 11.45
CA ILE A 397 -13.81 -3.91 10.56
C ILE A 397 -15.29 -3.58 10.84
N ALA A 398 -15.72 -3.53 12.09
CA ALA A 398 -17.10 -3.18 12.48
C ALA A 398 -17.44 -1.74 12.04
N ILE A 399 -16.51 -0.79 12.23
CA ILE A 399 -16.68 0.59 11.79
C ILE A 399 -16.80 0.64 10.24
N LEU A 400 -15.96 -0.09 9.54
CA LEU A 400 -15.98 -0.15 8.07
C LEU A 400 -17.29 -0.76 7.54
N LEU A 401 -17.81 -1.83 8.17
CA LEU A 401 -19.13 -2.39 7.84
C LEU A 401 -20.25 -1.35 7.97
N THR A 402 -20.22 -0.60 9.07
CA THR A 402 -21.18 0.49 9.31
C THR A 402 -21.04 1.60 8.26
N ALA A 403 -19.82 2.01 7.95
CA ALA A 403 -19.54 3.01 6.92
C ALA A 403 -20.01 2.57 5.52
N LEU A 404 -19.80 1.30 5.13
CA LEU A 404 -20.31 0.76 3.85
C LEU A 404 -21.83 0.78 3.78
N TYR A 405 -22.51 0.51 4.88
CA TYR A 405 -23.98 0.59 4.94
C TYR A 405 -24.46 2.04 4.69
N PHE A 406 -23.86 3.02 5.37
CA PHE A 406 -24.16 4.43 5.13
C PHE A 406 -23.81 4.88 3.70
N PHE A 407 -22.68 4.45 3.17
CA PHE A 407 -22.25 4.74 1.81
C PHE A 407 -23.30 4.26 0.78
N ARG A 408 -23.76 3.01 0.91
CA ARG A 408 -24.82 2.45 0.08
C ARG A 408 -26.13 3.25 0.18
N SER A 409 -26.52 3.65 1.40
CA SER A 409 -27.73 4.43 1.63
C SER A 409 -27.68 5.80 0.94
N LEU A 410 -26.54 6.50 1.06
CA LEU A 410 -26.32 7.80 0.40
C LEU A 410 -26.30 7.68 -1.12
N GLN A 411 -25.65 6.63 -1.65
CA GLN A 411 -25.61 6.37 -3.09
C GLN A 411 -27.04 6.15 -3.65
N LYS A 412 -27.86 5.35 -2.98
CA LYS A 412 -29.27 5.14 -3.38
C LYS A 412 -30.09 6.43 -3.36
N LYS A 413 -29.91 7.28 -2.34
CA LYS A 413 -30.61 8.58 -2.24
C LYS A 413 -30.16 9.54 -3.36
N GLY A 414 -28.87 9.54 -3.72
CA GLY A 414 -28.33 10.34 -4.81
C GLY A 414 -28.91 9.94 -6.17
N LEU A 415 -28.97 8.64 -6.45
CA LEU A 415 -29.57 8.11 -7.67
C LEU A 415 -31.08 8.42 -7.75
N ALA A 416 -31.80 8.30 -6.63
CA ALA A 416 -33.23 8.64 -6.59
C ALA A 416 -33.48 10.13 -6.91
N LYS A 417 -32.63 11.04 -6.38
CA LYS A 417 -32.72 12.47 -6.70
C LYS A 417 -32.39 12.76 -8.17
N ALA A 418 -31.40 12.11 -8.74
CA ALA A 418 -31.01 12.27 -10.13
C ALA A 418 -32.13 11.82 -11.08
N ASN A 419 -32.78 10.70 -10.77
CA ASN A 419 -33.93 10.20 -11.56
C ASN A 419 -35.19 11.10 -11.45
N LEU A 420 -35.36 11.79 -10.32
CA LEU A 420 -36.49 12.76 -10.17
C LEU A 420 -36.21 14.10 -10.86
N SER A 421 -34.94 14.43 -11.11
CA SER A 421 -34.54 15.66 -11.80
C SER A 421 -34.36 15.51 -13.31
N SER A 422 -34.43 14.30 -13.84
CA SER A 422 -34.46 14.05 -15.29
C SER A 422 -35.89 14.31 -15.79
N PRO A 423 -36.11 15.22 -16.76
CA PRO A 423 -37.46 15.37 -17.36
C PRO A 423 -37.82 14.03 -17.99
N MET A 424 -39.05 13.55 -17.71
CA MET A 424 -39.63 12.42 -18.43
C MET A 424 -39.52 12.70 -19.94
N PRO A 425 -39.07 11.75 -20.76
CA PRO A 425 -39.18 11.90 -22.20
C PRO A 425 -40.69 12.11 -22.52
N MET A 426 -41.02 13.25 -23.09
CA MET A 426 -42.36 13.44 -23.68
C MET A 426 -42.54 12.27 -24.64
N GLN A 427 -43.55 11.46 -24.39
CA GLN A 427 -44.11 10.57 -25.39
C GLN A 427 -44.65 11.48 -26.48
N ASP A 428 -43.91 11.68 -27.55
CA ASP A 428 -44.44 12.23 -28.78
C ASP A 428 -45.53 11.27 -29.23
N GLY A 429 -46.76 11.80 -29.15
CA GLY A 429 -47.95 11.11 -29.56
C GLY A 429 -47.86 10.75 -31.02
N ILE A 430 -48.10 9.49 -31.30
CA ILE A 430 -48.46 8.99 -32.63
C ILE A 430 -49.78 9.61 -33.00
N VAL A 431 -49.78 10.44 -34.07
CA VAL A 431 -50.94 10.67 -34.94
C VAL A 431 -50.60 10.11 -36.30
#